data_3c2db00524400b497126e62b1672f36e
#
_entry.id   3c2db00524400b497126e62b1672f36e
#
_cell.length_a   1.000
_cell.length_b   1.000
_cell.length_c   1.000
_cell.angle_alpha   90.00
_cell.angle_beta   90.00
_cell.angle_gamma   90.00
#
_symmetry.space_group_name_H-M   'P 1'
#
loop_
_entity.id
_entity.type
_entity.pdbx_description
1 polymer ?
#
loop_
_entity_poly.entity_id
_entity_poly.type
_entity_poly.pdbx_seq_one_letter_code
_entity_poly.pdbx_strand_id
1 'polypeptide(L)'
;MVRTLRCVPPALLLLSAAAHAAPDAVRAAYSALITYEAERRGLPPALGQAVATVESNWDSAAQGADGEVGLMQILPSTAAMLGFRGGPAELADPATNIRLGVAYLSGAWFLAGGNLCNALMKYRAGHGEDAMSPRSAEYCERVRQYLAAVGSPLGAAAATPVIARGLAGPVRLHPRPHAFIDSARFWASWSRRVAGPRRRVGGLAAR
;
A
#
# COMPACT_ATOMS: atom_id res chain seq x y z
N MET A 1 16.06 30.38 66.70
CA MET A 1 15.67 29.20 65.85
C MET A 1 15.35 29.71 64.45
N VAL A 2 16.31 29.61 63.55
CA VAL A 2 16.16 30.08 62.15
C VAL A 2 15.94 28.81 61.28
N ARG A 3 14.75 28.67 60.67
CA ARG A 3 14.40 27.59 59.74
C ARG A 3 14.88 27.98 58.36
N THR A 4 15.88 27.32 57.89
CA THR A 4 16.35 27.43 56.48
C THR A 4 15.41 26.68 55.55
N LEU A 5 14.71 27.42 54.67
CA LEU A 5 13.90 26.87 53.58
C LEU A 5 14.87 26.41 52.47
N ARG A 6 14.94 25.11 52.21
CA ARG A 6 15.69 24.58 51.06
C ARG A 6 14.78 24.69 49.82
N CYS A 7 15.17 25.57 48.90
CA CYS A 7 14.62 25.56 47.53
C CYS A 7 15.09 24.27 46.81
N VAL A 8 14.14 23.46 46.38
CA VAL A 8 14.36 22.34 45.44
C VAL A 8 14.21 22.90 44.02
N PRO A 9 15.18 22.70 43.14
CA PRO A 9 15.07 23.22 41.77
C PRO A 9 14.05 22.36 40.95
N PRO A 10 13.29 22.97 40.04
CA PRO A 10 12.37 22.25 39.15
C PRO A 10 13.14 21.66 37.95
N ALA A 11 13.64 20.46 38.11
CA ALA A 11 14.41 19.76 37.05
C ALA A 11 13.71 18.47 36.57
N LEU A 12 12.36 18.42 36.51
CA LEU A 12 11.69 17.16 36.17
C LEU A 12 10.53 17.33 35.18
N LEU A 13 10.57 18.26 34.23
CA LEU A 13 9.45 18.43 33.26
C LEU A 13 9.83 18.35 31.79
N LEU A 14 11.06 17.95 31.43
CA LEU A 14 11.47 17.91 30.01
C LEU A 14 11.54 16.51 29.39
N LEU A 15 11.19 15.43 30.10
CA LEU A 15 11.29 14.07 29.55
C LEU A 15 10.01 13.53 28.87
N SER A 16 8.88 14.22 28.97
CA SER A 16 7.62 13.69 28.41
C SER A 16 7.37 13.99 26.92
N ALA A 17 8.05 14.97 26.33
CA ALA A 17 7.81 15.36 24.94
C ALA A 17 8.49 14.43 23.91
N ALA A 18 9.59 13.78 24.28
CA ALA A 18 10.35 12.93 23.36
C ALA A 18 9.70 11.55 23.08
N ALA A 19 8.89 11.04 24.01
CA ALA A 19 8.27 9.72 23.87
C ALA A 19 7.06 9.68 22.92
N HIS A 20 6.42 10.82 22.64
CA HIS A 20 5.27 10.89 21.73
C HIS A 20 5.66 11.21 20.26
N ALA A 21 6.86 11.70 20.03
CA ALA A 21 7.32 12.00 18.68
C ALA A 21 7.77 10.75 17.88
N ALA A 22 8.10 9.65 18.54
CA ALA A 22 8.63 8.46 17.89
C ALA A 22 7.62 7.75 16.94
N PRO A 23 6.35 7.54 17.32
CA PRO A 23 5.37 6.91 16.43
C PRO A 23 5.07 7.75 15.19
N ASP A 24 4.97 9.07 15.35
CA ASP A 24 4.69 9.98 14.23
C ASP A 24 5.89 10.09 13.27
N ALA A 25 7.11 10.12 13.80
CA ALA A 25 8.32 10.14 12.99
C ALA A 25 8.48 8.83 12.18
N VAL A 26 8.19 7.68 12.78
CA VAL A 26 8.23 6.37 12.11
C VAL A 26 7.17 6.32 11.00
N ARG A 27 5.94 6.73 11.30
CA ARG A 27 4.85 6.81 10.32
C ARG A 27 5.20 7.76 9.17
N ALA A 28 5.81 8.91 9.44
CA ALA A 28 6.27 9.84 8.42
C ALA A 28 7.32 9.22 7.50
N ALA A 29 8.27 8.45 8.07
CA ALA A 29 9.27 7.72 7.28
C ALA A 29 8.63 6.66 6.37
N TYR A 30 7.67 5.88 6.87
CA TYR A 30 6.93 4.91 6.05
C TYR A 30 6.11 5.60 4.95
N SER A 31 5.45 6.72 5.28
CA SER A 31 4.70 7.52 4.31
C SER A 31 5.60 8.06 3.19
N ALA A 32 6.80 8.56 3.53
CA ALA A 32 7.78 9.02 2.55
C ALA A 32 8.25 7.87 1.63
N LEU A 33 8.49 6.69 2.20
CA LEU A 33 8.89 5.52 1.43
C LEU A 33 7.78 5.03 0.51
N ILE A 34 6.52 5.01 0.97
CA ILE A 34 5.35 4.70 0.13
C ILE A 34 5.24 5.71 -1.02
N THR A 35 5.41 7.00 -0.73
CA THR A 35 5.37 8.06 -1.75
C THR A 35 6.43 7.81 -2.82
N TYR A 36 7.67 7.58 -2.42
CA TYR A 36 8.78 7.30 -3.34
C TYR A 36 8.50 6.08 -4.23
N GLU A 37 8.05 4.96 -3.64
CA GLU A 37 7.77 3.74 -4.38
C GLU A 37 6.54 3.86 -5.29
N ALA A 38 5.54 4.63 -4.88
CA ALA A 38 4.32 4.90 -5.65
C ALA A 38 4.62 5.76 -6.89
N GLU A 39 5.32 6.88 -6.72
CA GLU A 39 5.68 7.80 -7.81
C GLU A 39 6.48 7.10 -8.91
N ARG A 40 7.46 6.27 -8.53
CA ARG A 40 8.25 5.48 -9.48
C ARG A 40 7.43 4.50 -10.32
N ARG A 41 6.22 4.16 -9.88
CA ARG A 41 5.34 3.18 -10.53
C ARG A 41 4.08 3.80 -11.12
N GLY A 42 3.96 5.12 -11.09
CA GLY A 42 2.76 5.81 -11.57
C GLY A 42 1.51 5.53 -10.75
N LEU A 43 1.68 5.15 -9.48
CA LEU A 43 0.60 4.99 -8.52
C LEU A 43 0.39 6.32 -7.78
N PRO A 44 -0.85 6.80 -7.59
CA PRO A 44 -1.11 7.94 -6.72
C PRO A 44 -0.62 7.65 -5.29
N PRO A 45 0.31 8.45 -4.69
CA PRO A 45 0.87 8.17 -3.37
C PRO A 45 -0.19 8.03 -2.26
N ALA A 46 -1.24 8.87 -2.30
CA ALA A 46 -2.33 8.82 -1.34
C ALA A 46 -3.03 7.46 -1.31
N LEU A 47 -3.09 6.74 -2.47
CA LEU A 47 -3.67 5.41 -2.52
C LEU A 47 -2.81 4.38 -1.77
N GLY A 48 -1.49 4.44 -1.91
CA GLY A 48 -0.57 3.59 -1.16
C GLY A 48 -0.67 3.82 0.35
N GLN A 49 -0.75 5.07 0.77
CA GLN A 49 -0.91 5.46 2.18
C GLN A 49 -2.27 5.00 2.74
N ALA A 50 -3.34 5.13 1.95
CA ALA A 50 -4.67 4.66 2.31
C ALA A 50 -4.71 3.14 2.52
N VAL A 51 -4.05 2.39 1.63
CA VAL A 51 -3.94 0.94 1.76
C VAL A 51 -3.16 0.56 3.02
N ALA A 52 -1.99 1.15 3.28
CA ALA A 52 -1.24 0.88 4.51
C ALA A 52 -2.05 1.19 5.79
N THR A 53 -2.86 2.25 5.76
CA THR A 53 -3.75 2.58 6.88
C THR A 53 -4.82 1.51 7.09
N VAL A 54 -5.46 1.05 6.01
CA VAL A 54 -6.57 0.08 6.11
C VAL A 54 -6.08 -1.33 6.41
N GLU A 55 -4.88 -1.70 5.92
CA GLU A 55 -4.30 -3.03 6.11
C GLU A 55 -3.77 -3.25 7.52
N SER A 56 -2.99 -2.32 8.05
CA SER A 56 -2.28 -2.51 9.31
C SER A 56 -2.39 -1.35 10.29
N ASN A 57 -3.04 -0.25 9.91
CA ASN A 57 -2.94 1.01 10.64
C ASN A 57 -1.49 1.43 10.92
N TRP A 58 -0.60 1.19 9.94
CA TRP A 58 0.84 1.51 9.99
C TRP A 58 1.66 0.62 10.94
N ASP A 59 1.11 -0.51 11.37
CA ASP A 59 1.84 -1.50 12.17
C ASP A 59 2.69 -2.40 11.27
N SER A 60 4.00 -2.25 11.34
CA SER A 60 4.94 -3.09 10.58
C SER A 60 5.04 -4.53 11.08
N ALA A 61 4.58 -4.80 12.31
CA ALA A 61 4.57 -6.13 12.90
C ALA A 61 3.24 -6.87 12.69
N ALA A 62 2.25 -6.22 12.02
CA ALA A 62 0.94 -6.81 11.79
C ALA A 62 1.04 -8.14 11.03
N GLN A 63 0.24 -9.11 11.48
CA GLN A 63 0.07 -10.41 10.83
C GLN A 63 -1.42 -10.67 10.62
N GLY A 64 -1.79 -11.00 9.39
CA GLY A 64 -3.15 -11.37 9.02
C GLY A 64 -3.46 -12.83 9.30
N ALA A 65 -4.75 -13.18 9.28
CA ALA A 65 -5.24 -14.52 9.59
C ALA A 65 -4.84 -15.57 8.53
N ASP A 66 -4.64 -15.15 7.29
CA ASP A 66 -4.26 -16.02 6.18
C ASP A 66 -2.74 -15.98 5.91
N GLY A 67 -1.97 -15.38 6.86
CA GLY A 67 -0.51 -15.29 6.81
C GLY A 67 0.02 -14.05 6.08
N GLU A 68 -0.81 -13.03 5.94
CA GLU A 68 -0.38 -11.71 5.47
C GLU A 68 0.58 -11.06 6.46
N VAL A 69 1.55 -10.31 5.94
CA VAL A 69 2.65 -9.76 6.75
C VAL A 69 2.79 -8.26 6.53
N GLY A 70 2.95 -7.53 7.63
CA GLY A 70 3.50 -6.18 7.70
C GLY A 70 2.56 -5.07 7.25
N LEU A 71 3.14 -3.89 6.99
CA LEU A 71 2.44 -2.64 6.69
C LEU A 71 1.40 -2.73 5.58
N MET A 72 1.71 -3.49 4.53
CA MET A 72 0.87 -3.63 3.34
C MET A 72 0.18 -5.00 3.28
N GLN A 73 0.23 -5.79 4.35
CA GLN A 73 -0.40 -7.11 4.49
C GLN A 73 -0.18 -8.00 3.25
N ILE A 74 1.09 -8.26 2.94
CA ILE A 74 1.48 -9.04 1.77
C ILE A 74 1.62 -10.51 2.12
N LEU A 75 0.92 -11.37 1.37
CA LEU A 75 1.09 -12.81 1.45
C LEU A 75 2.49 -13.23 0.95
N PRO A 76 3.15 -14.21 1.59
CA PRO A 76 4.41 -14.77 1.10
C PRO A 76 4.33 -15.27 -0.35
N SER A 77 3.20 -15.84 -0.77
CA SER A 77 2.94 -16.26 -2.16
C SER A 77 2.92 -15.08 -3.12
N THR A 78 2.30 -13.96 -2.74
CA THR A 78 2.30 -12.72 -3.52
C THR A 78 3.71 -12.15 -3.63
N ALA A 79 4.47 -12.13 -2.54
CA ALA A 79 5.86 -11.70 -2.55
C ALA A 79 6.72 -12.56 -3.49
N ALA A 80 6.57 -13.89 -3.42
CA ALA A 80 7.28 -14.82 -4.30
C ALA A 80 6.95 -14.60 -5.79
N MET A 81 5.68 -14.32 -6.11
CA MET A 81 5.24 -13.98 -7.48
C MET A 81 5.91 -12.68 -7.98
N LEU A 82 6.18 -11.73 -7.08
CA LEU A 82 6.92 -10.48 -7.37
C LEU A 82 8.45 -10.68 -7.43
N GLY A 83 8.92 -11.91 -7.32
CA GLY A 83 10.35 -12.25 -7.39
C GLY A 83 11.08 -12.18 -6.05
N PHE A 84 10.38 -12.00 -4.94
CA PHE A 84 10.97 -12.08 -3.61
C PHE A 84 11.37 -13.53 -3.29
N ARG A 85 12.53 -13.70 -2.64
CA ARG A 85 13.10 -15.01 -2.27
C ARG A 85 13.52 -15.09 -0.81
N GLY A 86 13.23 -14.02 -0.03
CA GLY A 86 13.54 -13.97 1.39
C GLY A 86 12.54 -14.73 2.27
N GLY A 87 12.85 -14.81 3.56
CA GLY A 87 11.97 -15.41 4.57
C GLY A 87 10.94 -14.44 5.15
N PRO A 88 10.07 -14.93 6.07
CA PRO A 88 9.04 -14.11 6.68
C PRO A 88 9.57 -12.86 7.40
N ALA A 89 10.70 -12.96 8.09
CA ALA A 89 11.32 -11.82 8.77
C ALA A 89 11.76 -10.72 7.79
N GLU A 90 12.31 -11.11 6.63
CA GLU A 90 12.70 -10.16 5.59
C GLU A 90 11.47 -9.56 4.86
N LEU A 91 10.36 -10.31 4.78
CA LEU A 91 9.10 -9.80 4.26
C LEU A 91 8.46 -8.80 5.24
N ALA A 92 8.66 -8.99 6.55
CA ALA A 92 8.20 -8.07 7.60
C ALA A 92 9.03 -6.79 7.68
N ASP A 93 10.25 -6.76 7.10
CA ASP A 93 11.03 -5.52 7.01
C ASP A 93 10.23 -4.43 6.32
N PRO A 94 10.04 -3.25 6.95
CA PRO A 94 9.16 -2.20 6.44
C PRO A 94 9.49 -1.77 5.01
N ALA A 95 10.77 -1.62 4.69
CA ALA A 95 11.18 -1.18 3.35
C ALA A 95 10.88 -2.25 2.28
N THR A 96 11.14 -3.50 2.60
CA THR A 96 10.82 -4.65 1.73
C THR A 96 9.32 -4.80 1.55
N ASN A 97 8.55 -4.72 2.64
CA ASN A 97 7.09 -4.85 2.63
C ASN A 97 6.42 -3.75 1.81
N ILE A 98 6.79 -2.49 2.04
CA ILE A 98 6.30 -1.33 1.27
C ILE A 98 6.64 -1.48 -0.21
N ARG A 99 7.89 -1.80 -0.55
CA ARG A 99 8.32 -1.98 -1.93
C ARG A 99 7.49 -3.03 -2.66
N LEU A 100 7.23 -4.17 -2.04
CA LEU A 100 6.43 -5.26 -2.62
C LEU A 100 4.95 -4.91 -2.65
N GLY A 101 4.40 -4.35 -1.57
CA GLY A 101 2.99 -3.96 -1.49
C GLY A 101 2.62 -2.88 -2.49
N VAL A 102 3.43 -1.82 -2.60
CA VAL A 102 3.22 -0.77 -3.61
C VAL A 102 3.39 -1.33 -5.01
N ALA A 103 4.32 -2.25 -5.24
CA ALA A 103 4.47 -2.92 -6.52
C ALA A 103 3.22 -3.70 -6.91
N TYR A 104 2.67 -4.48 -5.99
CA TYR A 104 1.45 -5.25 -6.21
C TYR A 104 0.24 -4.35 -6.45
N LEU A 105 0.09 -3.29 -5.64
CA LEU A 105 -0.99 -2.31 -5.79
C LEU A 105 -0.90 -1.56 -7.13
N SER A 106 0.30 -1.24 -7.60
CA SER A 106 0.49 -0.59 -8.90
C SER A 106 0.05 -1.48 -10.05
N GLY A 107 0.33 -2.79 -9.96
CA GLY A 107 -0.19 -3.76 -10.92
C GLY A 107 -1.72 -3.82 -10.93
N ALA A 108 -2.35 -3.85 -9.74
CA ALA A 108 -3.79 -3.79 -9.58
C ALA A 108 -4.39 -2.50 -10.18
N TRP A 109 -3.76 -1.35 -9.91
CA TRP A 109 -4.16 -0.05 -10.44
C TRP A 109 -4.12 -0.01 -11.97
N PHE A 110 -3.04 -0.51 -12.57
CA PHE A 110 -2.89 -0.60 -14.01
C PHE A 110 -3.94 -1.52 -14.65
N LEU A 111 -4.14 -2.72 -14.09
CA LEU A 111 -5.15 -3.68 -14.58
C LEU A 111 -6.57 -3.16 -14.47
N ALA A 112 -6.84 -2.31 -13.48
CA ALA A 112 -8.12 -1.66 -13.28
C ALA A 112 -8.33 -0.41 -14.16
N GLY A 113 -7.36 -0.01 -14.99
CA GLY A 113 -7.43 1.20 -15.80
C GLY A 113 -7.59 2.47 -14.97
N GLY A 114 -7.06 2.50 -13.74
CA GLY A 114 -7.19 3.62 -12.80
C GLY A 114 -8.52 3.69 -12.06
N ASN A 115 -9.39 2.69 -12.17
CA ASN A 115 -10.61 2.62 -11.37
C ASN A 115 -10.28 2.18 -9.93
N LEU A 116 -10.57 3.03 -8.97
CA LEU A 116 -10.21 2.85 -7.56
C LEU A 116 -10.73 1.53 -6.98
N CYS A 117 -12.05 1.30 -7.05
CA CYS A 117 -12.63 0.12 -6.41
C CYS A 117 -12.24 -1.19 -7.10
N ASN A 118 -12.08 -1.19 -8.42
CA ASN A 118 -11.59 -2.35 -9.15
C ASN A 118 -10.12 -2.63 -8.82
N ALA A 119 -9.28 -1.61 -8.66
CA ALA A 119 -7.90 -1.77 -8.22
C ALA A 119 -7.81 -2.36 -6.82
N LEU A 120 -8.61 -1.86 -5.90
CA LEU A 120 -8.67 -2.34 -4.52
C LEU A 120 -9.23 -3.76 -4.43
N MET A 121 -10.22 -4.12 -5.25
CA MET A 121 -10.68 -5.49 -5.39
C MET A 121 -9.55 -6.41 -5.84
N LYS A 122 -8.82 -6.03 -6.88
CA LYS A 122 -7.68 -6.81 -7.40
C LYS A 122 -6.52 -6.90 -6.41
N TYR A 123 -6.29 -5.85 -5.63
CA TYR A 123 -5.30 -5.89 -4.56
C TYR A 123 -5.66 -6.91 -3.49
N ARG A 124 -6.91 -6.88 -3.01
CA ARG A 124 -7.39 -7.70 -1.92
C ARG A 124 -7.66 -9.16 -2.33
N ALA A 125 -8.29 -9.38 -3.49
CA ALA A 125 -8.79 -10.70 -3.89
C ALA A 125 -7.94 -11.39 -4.98
N GLY A 126 -6.89 -10.69 -5.46
CA GLY A 126 -6.01 -11.17 -6.52
C GLY A 126 -6.22 -10.44 -7.85
N HIS A 127 -5.17 -10.32 -8.63
CA HIS A 127 -5.17 -9.57 -9.89
C HIS A 127 -6.08 -10.15 -10.98
N GLY A 128 -6.41 -11.43 -10.88
CA GLY A 128 -7.33 -12.11 -11.78
C GLY A 128 -8.80 -11.94 -11.43
N GLU A 129 -9.11 -11.31 -10.27
CA GLU A 129 -10.50 -11.14 -9.85
C GLU A 129 -11.18 -10.01 -10.65
N ASP A 130 -12.37 -10.28 -11.16
CA ASP A 130 -13.18 -9.34 -11.94
C ASP A 130 -14.58 -9.12 -11.35
N ALA A 131 -14.95 -9.89 -10.31
CA ALA A 131 -16.24 -9.78 -9.65
C ALA A 131 -16.12 -9.06 -8.29
N MET A 132 -16.83 -7.95 -8.14
CA MET A 132 -16.85 -7.19 -6.88
C MET A 132 -17.64 -7.94 -5.80
N SER A 133 -16.93 -8.55 -4.86
CA SER A 133 -17.56 -9.18 -3.70
C SER A 133 -18.00 -8.13 -2.66
N PRO A 134 -18.95 -8.46 -1.75
CA PRO A 134 -19.31 -7.58 -0.64
C PRO A 134 -18.11 -7.12 0.19
N ARG A 135 -17.18 -8.04 0.48
CA ARG A 135 -15.94 -7.73 1.23
C ARG A 135 -15.02 -6.78 0.45
N SER A 136 -14.93 -6.92 -0.87
CA SER A 136 -14.14 -6.01 -1.70
C SER A 136 -14.79 -4.62 -1.80
N ALA A 137 -16.12 -4.55 -1.82
CA ALA A 137 -16.86 -3.29 -1.79
C ALA A 137 -16.66 -2.55 -0.44
N GLU A 138 -16.76 -3.26 0.68
CA GLU A 138 -16.48 -2.72 2.02
C GLU A 138 -15.03 -2.23 2.14
N TYR A 139 -14.08 -3.00 1.63
CA TYR A 139 -12.67 -2.61 1.61
C TYR A 139 -12.46 -1.31 0.80
N CYS A 140 -13.09 -1.21 -0.37
CA CYS A 140 -13.05 0.01 -1.16
C CYS A 140 -13.63 1.21 -0.40
N GLU A 141 -14.73 1.03 0.31
CA GLU A 141 -15.36 2.09 1.08
C GLU A 141 -14.45 2.58 2.22
N ARG A 142 -13.80 1.70 2.95
CA ARG A 142 -12.83 2.07 3.99
C ARG A 142 -11.66 2.89 3.44
N VAL A 143 -11.12 2.49 2.29
CA VAL A 143 -10.04 3.24 1.62
C VAL A 143 -10.55 4.61 1.13
N ARG A 144 -11.75 4.67 0.58
CA ARG A 144 -12.38 5.94 0.15
C ARG A 144 -12.55 6.92 1.30
N GLN A 145 -13.03 6.46 2.44
CA GLN A 145 -13.19 7.28 3.64
C GLN A 145 -11.86 7.91 4.07
N TYR A 146 -10.79 7.13 4.08
CA TYR A 146 -9.46 7.68 4.34
C TYR A 146 -9.05 8.72 3.31
N LEU A 147 -9.20 8.41 2.01
CA LEU A 147 -8.83 9.32 0.92
C LEU A 147 -9.62 10.64 0.98
N ALA A 148 -10.89 10.58 1.33
CA ALA A 148 -11.72 11.77 1.54
C ALA A 148 -11.26 12.58 2.75
N ALA A 149 -10.92 11.91 3.86
CA ALA A 149 -10.45 12.56 5.08
C ALA A 149 -9.12 13.31 4.89
N VAL A 150 -8.25 12.83 3.99
CA VAL A 150 -6.99 13.50 3.65
C VAL A 150 -7.12 14.47 2.46
N GLY A 151 -8.33 14.75 1.99
CA GLY A 151 -8.59 15.67 0.88
C GLY A 151 -8.12 15.17 -0.49
N SER A 152 -7.90 13.86 -0.65
CA SER A 152 -7.49 13.31 -1.94
C SER A 152 -8.63 13.31 -2.96
N PRO A 153 -8.40 13.76 -4.20
CA PRO A 153 -9.42 13.73 -5.26
C PRO A 153 -9.92 12.31 -5.57
N LEU A 154 -9.14 11.27 -5.26
CA LEU A 154 -9.57 9.88 -5.40
C LEU A 154 -10.71 9.51 -4.45
N GLY A 155 -10.83 10.15 -3.30
CA GLY A 155 -11.95 9.96 -2.38
C GLY A 155 -13.26 10.56 -2.90
N ALA A 156 -13.17 11.67 -3.61
CA ALA A 156 -14.32 12.38 -4.18
C ALA A 156 -14.87 11.71 -5.46
N ALA A 157 -13.99 11.14 -6.30
CA ALA A 157 -14.34 10.57 -7.61
C ALA A 157 -15.30 9.36 -7.56
N ALA A 158 -15.51 8.79 -6.38
CA ALA A 158 -16.34 7.60 -6.21
C ALA A 158 -17.76 7.87 -5.69
N ALA A 159 -18.17 9.14 -5.53
CA ALA A 159 -19.50 9.52 -5.05
C ALA A 159 -20.60 9.52 -6.13
N THR A 160 -20.30 9.11 -7.36
CA THR A 160 -21.35 8.91 -8.37
C THR A 160 -21.89 7.48 -8.25
N PRO A 161 -23.07 7.27 -7.64
CA PRO A 161 -23.77 6.02 -7.84
C PRO A 161 -24.08 5.95 -9.34
N VAL A 162 -23.58 4.94 -10.03
CA VAL A 162 -24.13 4.56 -11.33
C VAL A 162 -25.53 4.03 -11.02
N ILE A 163 -26.49 4.95 -10.88
CA ILE A 163 -27.89 4.59 -11.01
C ILE A 163 -27.98 4.12 -12.46
N ALA A 164 -28.07 2.82 -12.65
CA ALA A 164 -28.46 2.23 -13.92
C ALA A 164 -29.85 2.79 -14.28
N ARG A 165 -29.85 3.93 -14.93
CA ARG A 165 -31.04 4.43 -15.59
C ARG A 165 -31.22 3.52 -16.80
N GLY A 166 -32.21 2.62 -16.66
CA GLY A 166 -32.63 1.74 -17.72
C GLY A 166 -32.94 2.55 -18.98
N LEU A 167 -32.09 2.34 -19.97
CA LEU A 167 -32.46 2.49 -21.37
C LEU A 167 -32.31 1.11 -21.97
N ALA A 168 -33.43 0.43 -22.08
CA ALA A 168 -33.56 -0.81 -22.81
C ALA A 168 -33.19 -0.58 -24.28
N GLY A 169 -32.00 -1.08 -24.63
CA GLY A 169 -31.59 -1.35 -25.98
C GLY A 169 -30.77 -2.63 -25.95
N PRO A 170 -30.94 -3.58 -26.88
CA PRO A 170 -30.18 -4.80 -26.87
C PRO A 170 -28.71 -4.47 -27.18
N VAL A 171 -27.90 -4.31 -26.14
CA VAL A 171 -26.44 -4.27 -26.26
C VAL A 171 -26.04 -5.66 -26.71
N ARG A 172 -25.70 -5.83 -28.00
CA ARG A 172 -25.01 -7.02 -28.49
C ARG A 172 -23.67 -7.09 -27.75
N LEU A 173 -23.63 -7.89 -26.69
CA LEU A 173 -22.41 -8.33 -26.07
C LEU A 173 -21.67 -9.20 -27.09
N HIS A 174 -20.77 -8.60 -27.85
CA HIS A 174 -19.73 -9.40 -28.46
C HIS A 174 -18.88 -9.94 -27.30
N PRO A 175 -18.79 -11.27 -27.15
CA PRO A 175 -17.80 -11.83 -26.24
C PRO A 175 -16.43 -11.41 -26.80
N ARG A 176 -15.82 -10.42 -26.15
CA ARG A 176 -14.38 -10.21 -26.33
C ARG A 176 -13.74 -11.53 -25.88
N PRO A 177 -12.92 -12.16 -26.70
CA PRO A 177 -12.15 -13.28 -26.22
C PRO A 177 -11.36 -12.74 -25.04
N HIS A 178 -11.63 -13.26 -23.86
CA HIS A 178 -10.75 -13.10 -22.71
C HIS A 178 -9.43 -13.71 -23.15
N ALA A 179 -8.54 -12.87 -23.71
CA ALA A 179 -7.15 -13.22 -23.79
C ALA A 179 -6.77 -13.46 -22.33
N PHE A 180 -6.66 -14.71 -21.94
CA PHE A 180 -5.92 -15.12 -20.76
C PHE A 180 -4.61 -14.38 -20.88
N ILE A 181 -4.52 -13.20 -20.25
CA ILE A 181 -3.24 -12.55 -20.04
C ILE A 181 -2.54 -13.57 -19.16
N ASP A 182 -1.63 -14.32 -19.79
CA ASP A 182 -0.76 -15.22 -19.05
C ASP A 182 -0.12 -14.38 -17.95
N SER A 183 -0.69 -14.51 -16.75
CA SER A 183 -0.29 -13.68 -15.60
C SER A 183 1.21 -13.78 -15.37
N ALA A 184 1.81 -14.94 -15.66
CA ALA A 184 3.24 -15.15 -15.59
C ALA A 184 4.01 -14.28 -16.63
N ARG A 185 3.49 -14.17 -17.85
CA ARG A 185 4.12 -13.31 -18.89
C ARG A 185 3.92 -11.82 -18.59
N PHE A 186 2.75 -11.44 -18.09
CA PHE A 186 2.49 -10.08 -17.63
C PHE A 186 3.49 -9.72 -16.51
N TRP A 187 3.59 -10.55 -15.48
CA TRP A 187 4.49 -10.32 -14.36
C TRP A 187 5.96 -10.34 -14.76
N ALA A 188 6.36 -11.24 -15.65
CA ALA A 188 7.72 -11.26 -16.19
C ALA A 188 8.05 -10.02 -17.02
N SER A 189 7.10 -9.47 -17.77
CA SER A 189 7.29 -8.23 -18.52
C SER A 189 7.28 -7.00 -17.61
N TRP A 190 6.42 -7.01 -16.61
CA TRP A 190 6.27 -5.93 -15.65
C TRP A 190 7.46 -5.85 -14.69
N SER A 191 7.92 -6.97 -14.12
CA SER A 191 9.12 -7.01 -13.28
C SER A 191 10.38 -6.52 -14.02
N ARG A 192 10.49 -6.77 -15.32
CA ARG A 192 11.58 -6.21 -16.14
C ARG A 192 11.51 -4.69 -16.27
N ARG A 193 10.31 -4.10 -16.37
CA ARG A 193 10.12 -2.64 -16.44
C ARG A 193 10.38 -1.94 -15.12
N VAL A 194 10.00 -2.59 -14.02
CA VAL A 194 10.08 -2.01 -12.67
C VAL A 194 11.45 -2.24 -12.02
N ALA A 195 12.18 -3.28 -12.43
CA ALA A 195 13.49 -3.62 -11.88
C ALA A 195 14.59 -2.60 -12.20
N GLY A 196 14.38 -1.63 -13.11
CA GLY A 196 15.37 -0.62 -13.49
C GLY A 196 16.77 -1.20 -13.74
N PRO A 197 17.66 -0.55 -14.47
CA PRO A 197 19.02 -1.05 -14.64
C PRO A 197 19.70 -1.13 -13.25
N ARG A 198 20.08 -2.33 -12.83
CA ARG A 198 20.94 -2.53 -11.65
C ARG A 198 22.22 -1.73 -11.90
N ARG A 199 22.38 -0.59 -11.24
CA ARG A 199 23.69 0.06 -11.17
C ARG A 199 24.65 -0.96 -10.56
N ARG A 200 25.57 -1.45 -11.40
CA ARG A 200 26.76 -2.15 -10.88
C ARG A 200 27.50 -1.12 -10.04
N VAL A 201 27.45 -1.25 -8.73
CA VAL A 201 28.41 -0.57 -7.86
C VAL A 201 29.74 -1.21 -8.20
N GLY A 202 30.55 -0.49 -8.98
CA GLY A 202 31.88 -0.89 -9.36
C GLY A 202 32.69 -1.06 -8.07
N GLY A 203 33.29 -2.24 -7.89
CA GLY A 203 34.22 -2.49 -6.81
C GLY A 203 35.37 -1.49 -6.90
N LEU A 204 35.57 -0.71 -5.86
CA LEU A 204 36.85 -0.08 -5.58
C LEU A 204 37.81 -1.23 -5.17
N ALA A 205 38.61 -1.65 -6.13
CA ALA A 205 39.80 -2.46 -5.84
C ALA A 205 40.74 -1.60 -5.01
N ALA A 206 41.05 -2.09 -3.81
CA ALA A 206 42.15 -1.58 -2.99
C ALA A 206 43.47 -1.72 -3.75
N ARG A 207 44.21 -0.62 -3.78
CA ARG A 207 45.66 -0.61 -3.90
C ARG A 207 46.25 0.07 -2.70
#